data_6ed5d93a54c45e2d75d37856d9c35f0f
#
_entry.id   6ed5d93a54c45e2d75d37856d9c35f0f
#
_cell.length_a   1.000
_cell.length_b   1.000
_cell.length_c   1.000
_cell.angle_alpha   90.00
_cell.angle_beta   90.00
_cell.angle_gamma   90.00
#
_symmetry.space_group_name_H-M   'P 1'
#
loop_
_entity.id
_entity.type
_entity.pdbx_description
1 polymer ?
#
loop_
_entity_poly.entity_id
_entity_poly.type
_entity_poly.pdbx_seq_one_letter_code
_entity_poly.pdbx_strand_id
1 'polypeptide(L)'
;MWLRRALPVRFFLITSIIYERSPYYAYRTLKKRGFSNYLPHYRRKVNRLLFRLVNYFRPKSLIEVGIGNGASISYMRAASRTMDSVTLKGRDRDKTLLQLTKKLEELKSVDCLHIAHTPFYQEVFEEALSYVQPDSWFIIGGIYESQEKRKWWKEVVADERVGITFDLYDIGLVFFNKNRYKQHYIVNFL
;
A
#
# COMPACT_ATOMS: atom_id res chain seq x y z
N MET A 1 -28.29 19.35 5.68
CA MET A 1 -28.49 18.48 4.51
C MET A 1 -27.57 18.84 3.34
N TRP A 2 -26.42 19.50 3.53
CA TRP A 2 -25.56 20.05 2.49
C TRP A 2 -24.15 19.41 2.37
N LEU A 3 -23.76 18.50 3.23
CA LEU A 3 -22.42 17.88 3.25
C LEU A 3 -22.28 16.57 2.44
N ARG A 4 -23.38 16.03 1.88
CA ARG A 4 -23.36 14.76 1.13
C ARG A 4 -22.97 14.87 -0.35
N ARG A 5 -22.90 16.08 -0.95
CA ARG A 5 -22.64 16.24 -2.39
C ARG A 5 -21.19 16.49 -2.79
N ALA A 6 -20.26 16.70 -1.86
CA ALA A 6 -18.89 17.12 -2.17
C ALA A 6 -17.80 16.06 -1.95
N LEU A 7 -18.08 14.95 -1.26
CA LEU A 7 -17.07 13.92 -1.04
C LEU A 7 -17.05 12.93 -2.20
N PRO A 8 -15.87 12.66 -2.80
CA PRO A 8 -15.78 11.70 -3.90
C PRO A 8 -16.24 10.32 -3.46
N VAL A 9 -16.92 9.61 -4.35
CA VAL A 9 -17.40 8.23 -4.10
C VAL A 9 -16.30 7.32 -3.54
N ARG A 10 -15.05 7.49 -4.00
CA ARG A 10 -13.89 6.74 -3.47
C ARG A 10 -13.55 7.09 -2.01
N PHE A 11 -13.81 8.30 -1.53
CA PHE A 11 -13.61 8.64 -0.12
C PHE A 11 -14.54 7.82 0.78
N PHE A 12 -15.85 7.81 0.47
CA PHE A 12 -16.80 6.98 1.20
C PHE A 12 -16.46 5.49 1.11
N LEU A 13 -16.06 5.03 -0.07
CA LEU A 13 -15.66 3.64 -0.27
C LEU A 13 -14.41 3.28 0.55
N ILE A 14 -13.37 4.09 0.52
CA ILE A 14 -12.14 3.80 1.27
C ILE A 14 -12.39 3.93 2.77
N THR A 15 -13.13 4.93 3.23
CA THR A 15 -13.49 5.05 4.65
C THR A 15 -14.35 3.87 5.11
N SER A 16 -15.32 3.41 4.30
CA SER A 16 -16.08 2.20 4.65
C SER A 16 -15.18 0.96 4.73
N ILE A 17 -14.24 0.79 3.80
CA ILE A 17 -13.25 -0.30 3.85
C ILE A 17 -12.37 -0.20 5.10
N ILE A 18 -11.96 1.02 5.49
CA ILE A 18 -11.15 1.25 6.69
C ILE A 18 -11.90 0.80 7.95
N TYR A 19 -13.20 1.11 8.06
CA TYR A 19 -14.01 0.82 9.25
C TYR A 19 -14.81 -0.49 9.18
N GLU A 20 -14.83 -1.17 8.03
CA GLU A 20 -15.56 -2.42 7.87
C GLU A 20 -15.03 -3.53 8.78
N ARG A 21 -15.95 -4.30 9.36
CA ARG A 21 -15.61 -5.53 10.10
C ARG A 21 -15.34 -6.65 9.10
N SER A 22 -14.10 -7.05 9.00
CA SER A 22 -13.71 -8.16 8.12
C SER A 22 -14.18 -9.50 8.64
N PRO A 23 -14.46 -10.48 7.78
CA PRO A 23 -14.88 -11.82 8.17
C PRO A 23 -13.89 -12.49 9.14
N TYR A 24 -14.35 -12.86 10.31
CA TYR A 24 -13.52 -13.43 11.39
C TYR A 24 -12.71 -14.66 10.96
N TYR A 25 -13.28 -15.51 10.15
CA TYR A 25 -12.64 -16.74 9.70
C TYR A 25 -11.44 -16.51 8.77
N ALA A 26 -11.42 -15.41 8.00
CA ALA A 26 -10.28 -15.05 7.14
C ALA A 26 -8.98 -14.85 7.93
N TYR A 27 -9.07 -14.40 9.19
CA TYR A 27 -7.92 -14.16 10.06
C TYR A 27 -7.56 -15.36 10.93
N ARG A 28 -8.46 -16.33 11.13
CA ARG A 28 -8.22 -17.48 12.01
C ARG A 28 -7.04 -18.33 11.51
N THR A 29 -6.95 -18.51 10.19
CA THR A 29 -5.84 -19.25 9.56
C THR A 29 -4.51 -18.52 9.68
N LEU A 30 -4.53 -17.18 9.55
CA LEU A 30 -3.33 -16.35 9.67
C LEU A 30 -2.82 -16.24 11.11
N LYS A 31 -3.73 -16.27 12.10
CA LYS A 31 -3.36 -16.23 13.53
C LYS A 31 -2.53 -17.45 13.95
N LYS A 32 -2.68 -18.58 13.29
CA LYS A 32 -1.91 -19.82 13.58
C LYS A 32 -0.47 -19.78 13.02
N ARG A 33 -0.16 -18.84 12.12
CA ARG A 33 1.20 -18.66 11.61
C ARG A 33 2.00 -17.85 12.61
N GLY A 34 3.09 -18.41 13.11
CA GLY A 34 4.07 -17.67 13.89
C GLY A 34 4.83 -16.69 13.01
N PHE A 35 4.73 -15.40 13.31
CA PHE A 35 5.56 -14.36 12.67
C PHE A 35 6.65 -13.94 13.64
N SER A 36 7.86 -13.71 13.12
CA SER A 36 8.98 -13.19 13.91
C SER A 36 8.67 -11.76 14.38
N ASN A 37 8.78 -11.52 15.67
CA ASN A 37 8.65 -10.17 16.25
C ASN A 37 9.94 -9.35 16.18
N TYR A 38 11.06 -9.97 15.75
CA TYR A 38 12.35 -9.29 15.61
C TYR A 38 12.52 -8.49 14.32
N LEU A 39 11.60 -8.69 13.35
CA LEU A 39 11.59 -7.94 12.11
C LEU A 39 10.50 -6.86 12.13
N PRO A 40 10.70 -5.74 11.41
CA PRO A 40 9.66 -4.71 11.24
C PRO A 40 8.33 -5.32 10.82
N HIS A 41 7.26 -4.92 11.47
CA HIS A 41 5.91 -5.41 11.17
C HIS A 41 4.85 -4.39 11.56
N TYR A 42 3.74 -4.43 10.84
CA TYR A 42 2.60 -3.61 11.16
C TYR A 42 1.79 -4.16 12.33
N ARG A 43 1.10 -3.25 13.03
CA ARG A 43 0.06 -3.63 14.00
C ARG A 43 -0.99 -4.49 13.31
N ARG A 44 -1.66 -5.34 14.06
CA ARG A 44 -2.66 -6.28 13.55
C ARG A 44 -3.79 -5.61 12.78
N LYS A 45 -4.23 -4.41 13.19
CA LYS A 45 -5.29 -3.65 12.51
C LYS A 45 -4.86 -3.18 11.12
N VAL A 46 -3.58 -2.78 10.95
CA VAL A 46 -3.03 -2.42 9.63
C VAL A 46 -3.01 -3.63 8.71
N ASN A 47 -2.52 -4.78 9.17
CA ASN A 47 -2.55 -6.00 8.38
C ASN A 47 -3.98 -6.41 7.95
N ARG A 48 -4.98 -6.21 8.83
CA ARG A 48 -6.38 -6.42 8.48
C ARG A 48 -6.89 -5.44 7.43
N LEU A 49 -6.43 -4.18 7.50
CA LEU A 49 -6.73 -3.19 6.48
C LEU A 49 -6.12 -3.58 5.13
N LEU A 50 -4.86 -4.02 5.10
CA LEU A 50 -4.21 -4.51 3.88
C LEU A 50 -5.01 -5.64 3.22
N PHE A 51 -5.49 -6.61 4.01
CA PHE A 51 -6.40 -7.65 3.52
C PHE A 51 -7.65 -7.05 2.87
N ARG A 52 -8.34 -6.10 3.53
CA ARG A 52 -9.57 -5.49 3.02
C ARG A 52 -9.34 -4.69 1.74
N LEU A 53 -8.24 -3.93 1.67
CA LEU A 53 -7.88 -3.18 0.47
C LEU A 53 -7.67 -4.11 -0.72
N VAL A 54 -6.90 -5.18 -0.58
CA VAL A 54 -6.70 -6.16 -1.65
C VAL A 54 -8.01 -6.87 -2.01
N ASN A 55 -8.82 -7.26 -1.02
CA ASN A 55 -10.12 -7.88 -1.28
C ASN A 55 -11.08 -6.97 -2.04
N TYR A 56 -11.01 -5.67 -1.80
CA TYR A 56 -11.86 -4.68 -2.46
C TYR A 56 -11.36 -4.32 -3.86
N PHE A 57 -10.08 -3.92 -4.00
CA PHE A 57 -9.51 -3.47 -5.27
C PHE A 57 -9.15 -4.61 -6.22
N ARG A 58 -8.96 -5.82 -5.71
CA ARG A 58 -8.66 -7.04 -6.47
C ARG A 58 -7.56 -6.85 -7.51
N PRO A 59 -6.37 -6.38 -7.12
CA PRO A 59 -5.27 -6.20 -8.06
C PRO A 59 -4.89 -7.55 -8.67
N LYS A 60 -4.52 -7.55 -9.95
CA LYS A 60 -4.01 -8.74 -10.65
C LYS A 60 -2.58 -9.02 -10.23
N SER A 61 -1.80 -7.95 -10.01
CA SER A 61 -0.41 -8.01 -9.58
C SER A 61 -0.17 -7.21 -8.30
N LEU A 62 0.69 -7.74 -7.43
CA LEU A 62 1.16 -7.07 -6.22
C LEU A 62 2.66 -7.26 -6.07
N ILE A 63 3.38 -6.16 -5.94
CA ILE A 63 4.80 -6.17 -5.58
C ILE A 63 4.95 -5.61 -4.18
N GLU A 64 5.55 -6.38 -3.27
CA GLU A 64 5.96 -5.88 -1.95
C GLU A 64 7.48 -5.73 -1.95
N VAL A 65 7.95 -4.52 -1.60
CA VAL A 65 9.38 -4.22 -1.45
C VAL A 65 9.66 -3.85 0.00
N GLY A 66 10.53 -4.60 0.67
CA GLY A 66 10.95 -4.24 2.01
C GLY A 66 11.33 -5.42 2.89
N ILE A 67 11.83 -5.08 4.08
CA ILE A 67 12.23 -6.02 5.12
C ILE A 67 11.08 -6.14 6.11
N GLY A 68 10.52 -7.33 6.25
CA GLY A 68 9.44 -7.56 7.18
C GLY A 68 9.37 -9.02 7.62
N ASN A 69 8.51 -9.30 8.59
CA ASN A 69 8.28 -10.65 9.08
C ASN A 69 7.33 -11.49 8.19
N GLY A 70 6.91 -10.96 7.05
CA GLY A 70 6.01 -11.63 6.10
C GLY A 70 4.53 -11.59 6.48
N ALA A 71 4.15 -10.89 7.55
CA ALA A 71 2.76 -10.78 7.95
C ALA A 71 1.92 -10.01 6.92
N SER A 72 2.38 -8.83 6.48
CA SER A 72 1.70 -7.98 5.50
C SER A 72 1.34 -8.75 4.23
N ILE A 73 2.33 -9.34 3.59
CA ILE A 73 2.11 -10.10 2.35
C ILE A 73 1.20 -11.32 2.57
N SER A 74 1.29 -11.97 3.73
CA SER A 74 0.43 -13.10 4.04
C SER A 74 -1.04 -12.70 4.16
N TYR A 75 -1.34 -11.53 4.75
CA TYR A 75 -2.69 -10.98 4.80
C TYR A 75 -3.19 -10.57 3.41
N MET A 76 -2.35 -9.93 2.60
CA MET A 76 -2.72 -9.53 1.24
C MET A 76 -2.97 -10.74 0.33
N ARG A 77 -2.12 -11.77 0.36
CA ARG A 77 -2.32 -13.03 -0.37
C ARG A 77 -3.57 -13.79 0.04
N ALA A 78 -3.93 -13.74 1.31
CA ALA A 78 -5.14 -14.40 1.80
C ALA A 78 -6.43 -13.76 1.25
N ALA A 79 -6.36 -12.49 0.80
CA ALA A 79 -7.50 -11.78 0.22
C ALA A 79 -7.78 -12.17 -1.25
N SER A 80 -6.75 -12.61 -1.99
CA SER A 80 -6.89 -13.03 -3.39
C SER A 80 -5.95 -14.19 -3.69
N ARG A 81 -6.53 -15.33 -4.11
CA ARG A 81 -5.76 -16.53 -4.45
C ARG A 81 -5.21 -16.50 -5.87
N THR A 82 -5.77 -15.67 -6.73
CA THR A 82 -5.40 -15.55 -8.16
C THR A 82 -4.44 -14.39 -8.44
N MET A 83 -4.16 -13.57 -7.43
CA MET A 83 -3.25 -12.44 -7.55
C MET A 83 -1.80 -12.91 -7.69
N ASP A 84 -1.12 -12.51 -8.75
CA ASP A 84 0.34 -12.67 -8.85
C ASP A 84 1.01 -11.74 -7.83
N SER A 85 1.82 -12.30 -6.95
CA SER A 85 2.44 -11.53 -5.88
C SER A 85 3.90 -11.87 -5.67
N VAL A 86 4.73 -10.86 -5.72
CA VAL A 86 6.18 -10.94 -5.53
C VAL A 86 6.60 -10.15 -4.29
N THR A 87 7.55 -10.69 -3.52
CA THR A 87 8.18 -10.00 -2.39
C THR A 87 9.67 -9.85 -2.67
N LEU A 88 10.11 -8.60 -2.78
CA LEU A 88 11.51 -8.23 -2.93
C LEU A 88 12.06 -7.82 -1.56
N LYS A 89 13.07 -8.56 -1.09
CA LYS A 89 13.71 -8.29 0.21
C LYS A 89 14.59 -7.06 0.10
N GLY A 90 14.14 -5.92 0.59
CA GLY A 90 14.81 -4.64 0.53
C GLY A 90 16.02 -4.50 1.47
N ARG A 91 16.97 -5.44 1.45
CA ARG A 91 18.22 -5.38 2.22
C ARG A 91 19.37 -4.80 1.42
N ASP A 92 19.48 -5.23 0.18
CA ASP A 92 20.50 -4.80 -0.78
C ASP A 92 19.79 -3.87 -1.78
N ARG A 93 20.22 -2.61 -1.83
CA ARG A 93 19.60 -1.58 -2.65
C ARG A 93 19.66 -1.94 -4.14
N ASP A 94 20.86 -2.14 -4.66
CA ASP A 94 21.07 -2.29 -6.11
C ASP A 94 20.44 -3.58 -6.63
N LYS A 95 20.60 -4.66 -5.89
CA LYS A 95 19.95 -5.93 -6.21
C LYS A 95 18.42 -5.81 -6.19
N THR A 96 17.86 -5.11 -5.21
CA THR A 96 16.40 -4.99 -5.08
C THR A 96 15.83 -4.10 -6.17
N LEU A 97 16.48 -2.97 -6.48
CA LEU A 97 16.06 -2.10 -7.59
C LEU A 97 16.13 -2.82 -8.92
N LEU A 98 17.23 -3.54 -9.20
CA LEU A 98 17.35 -4.35 -10.41
C LEU A 98 16.25 -5.40 -10.55
N GLN A 99 15.91 -6.08 -9.45
CA GLN A 99 14.80 -7.05 -9.44
C GLN A 99 13.44 -6.37 -9.62
N LEU A 100 13.25 -5.18 -9.05
CA LEU A 100 12.03 -4.38 -9.20
C LEU A 100 11.85 -3.96 -10.66
N THR A 101 12.85 -3.32 -11.27
CA THR A 101 12.84 -2.90 -12.68
C THR A 101 12.51 -4.08 -13.59
N LYS A 102 13.23 -5.20 -13.46
CA LYS A 102 12.96 -6.40 -14.23
C LYS A 102 11.52 -6.90 -14.10
N LYS A 103 10.96 -6.89 -12.87
CA LYS A 103 9.57 -7.34 -12.65
C LYS A 103 8.56 -6.34 -13.23
N LEU A 104 8.82 -5.05 -13.15
CA LEU A 104 8.00 -4.00 -13.75
C LEU A 104 7.99 -4.07 -15.27
N GLU A 105 9.15 -4.29 -15.91
CA GLU A 105 9.27 -4.50 -17.35
C GLU A 105 8.49 -5.75 -17.81
N GLU A 106 8.57 -6.84 -17.05
CA GLU A 106 7.82 -8.08 -17.31
C GLU A 106 6.31 -7.86 -17.25
N LEU A 107 5.84 -7.14 -16.22
CA LEU A 107 4.41 -6.85 -16.01
C LEU A 107 3.90 -5.72 -16.93
N LYS A 108 4.76 -4.82 -17.41
CA LYS A 108 4.43 -3.61 -18.20
C LYS A 108 3.55 -2.59 -17.46
N SER A 109 2.99 -2.96 -16.34
CA SER A 109 2.19 -2.10 -15.47
C SER A 109 2.22 -2.64 -14.05
N VAL A 110 1.96 -1.79 -13.07
CA VAL A 110 1.84 -2.17 -11.66
C VAL A 110 0.43 -1.87 -11.16
N ASP A 111 -0.31 -2.88 -10.71
CA ASP A 111 -1.64 -2.67 -10.12
C ASP A 111 -1.52 -2.22 -8.67
N CYS A 112 -0.74 -2.96 -7.87
CA CYS A 112 -0.50 -2.65 -6.47
C CYS A 112 0.99 -2.75 -6.13
N LEU A 113 1.55 -1.67 -5.58
CA LEU A 113 2.88 -1.68 -4.98
C LEU A 113 2.76 -1.42 -3.48
N HIS A 114 3.39 -2.26 -2.69
CA HIS A 114 3.54 -2.07 -1.26
C HIS A 114 5.01 -1.80 -0.92
N ILE A 115 5.33 -0.54 -0.63
CA ILE A 115 6.63 -0.13 -0.10
C ILE A 115 6.57 -0.31 1.41
N ALA A 116 7.10 -1.44 1.88
CA ALA A 116 7.14 -1.76 3.31
C ALA A 116 8.35 -1.07 4.00
N HIS A 117 8.99 -1.70 4.95
CA HIS A 117 10.16 -1.15 5.63
C HIS A 117 11.41 -1.32 4.76
N THR A 118 11.83 -0.27 4.08
CA THR A 118 13.09 -0.22 3.30
C THR A 118 13.72 1.16 3.39
N PRO A 119 15.06 1.29 3.49
CA PRO A 119 15.72 2.57 3.55
C PRO A 119 15.71 3.34 2.21
N PHE A 120 15.54 2.64 1.07
CA PHE A 120 15.51 3.23 -0.28
C PHE A 120 14.07 3.31 -0.84
N TYR A 121 13.12 3.66 0.02
CA TYR A 121 11.70 3.81 -0.33
C TYR A 121 11.44 4.84 -1.43
N GLN A 122 12.27 5.88 -1.52
CA GLN A 122 12.16 6.93 -2.53
C GLN A 122 12.44 6.37 -3.92
N GLU A 123 13.55 5.67 -4.08
CA GLU A 123 13.96 5.07 -5.35
C GLU A 123 12.97 4.00 -5.82
N VAL A 124 12.43 3.20 -4.89
CA VAL A 124 11.39 2.22 -5.20
C VAL A 124 10.11 2.91 -5.70
N PHE A 125 9.74 4.04 -5.12
CA PHE A 125 8.58 4.81 -5.53
C PHE A 125 8.78 5.41 -6.93
N GLU A 126 9.91 6.09 -7.17
CA GLU A 126 10.23 6.72 -8.46
C GLU A 126 10.33 5.69 -9.60
N GLU A 127 10.99 4.56 -9.37
CA GLU A 127 11.11 3.49 -10.36
C GLU A 127 9.73 2.98 -10.79
N ALA A 128 8.83 2.77 -9.84
CA ALA A 128 7.50 2.24 -10.11
C ALA A 128 6.56 3.25 -10.78
N LEU A 129 6.80 4.56 -10.64
CA LEU A 129 5.94 5.60 -11.22
C LEU A 129 5.86 5.55 -12.75
N SER A 130 6.90 5.05 -13.41
CA SER A 130 6.93 4.89 -14.87
C SER A 130 5.97 3.81 -15.37
N TYR A 131 5.46 2.95 -14.49
CA TYR A 131 4.61 1.79 -14.79
C TYR A 131 3.19 1.92 -14.24
N VAL A 132 2.81 3.09 -13.70
CA VAL A 132 1.47 3.28 -13.14
C VAL A 132 0.41 3.45 -14.22
N GLN A 133 -0.76 2.92 -13.95
CA GLN A 133 -1.98 3.10 -14.73
C GLN A 133 -3.02 3.85 -13.87
N PRO A 134 -4.10 4.38 -14.45
CA PRO A 134 -5.14 5.09 -13.68
C PRO A 134 -5.73 4.28 -12.50
N ASP A 135 -5.73 2.96 -12.59
CA ASP A 135 -6.23 2.08 -11.54
C ASP A 135 -5.14 1.55 -10.60
N SER A 136 -3.89 1.90 -10.85
CA SER A 136 -2.78 1.59 -9.95
C SER A 136 -2.96 2.27 -8.59
N TRP A 137 -2.46 1.63 -7.54
CA TRP A 137 -2.42 2.21 -6.22
C TRP A 137 -1.23 1.68 -5.42
N PHE A 138 -0.67 2.56 -4.59
CA PHE A 138 0.49 2.22 -3.76
C PHE A 138 0.15 2.31 -2.29
N ILE A 139 0.83 1.47 -1.51
CA ILE A 139 0.83 1.47 -0.05
C ILE A 139 2.24 1.83 0.39
N ILE A 140 2.38 2.86 1.20
CA ILE A 140 3.67 3.31 1.73
C ILE A 140 3.65 3.08 3.24
N GLY A 141 4.49 2.19 3.72
CA GLY A 141 4.60 1.87 5.14
C GLY A 141 5.40 2.91 5.92
N GLY A 142 5.02 3.14 7.19
CA GLY A 142 5.80 3.94 8.13
C GLY A 142 6.01 5.39 7.70
N ILE A 143 4.99 6.05 7.16
CA ILE A 143 5.10 7.44 6.67
C ILE A 143 5.50 8.46 7.75
N TYR A 144 5.40 8.08 9.02
CA TYR A 144 5.82 8.85 10.19
C TYR A 144 7.00 8.22 10.96
N GLU A 145 7.67 7.24 10.36
CA GLU A 145 8.76 6.47 11.01
C GLU A 145 9.99 7.37 11.30
N SER A 146 10.24 8.38 10.45
CA SER A 146 11.30 9.38 10.64
C SER A 146 10.85 10.75 10.15
N GLN A 147 11.56 11.80 10.56
CA GLN A 147 11.30 13.17 10.07
C GLN A 147 11.54 13.27 8.56
N GLU A 148 12.57 12.58 8.05
CA GLU A 148 12.91 12.53 6.63
C GLU A 148 11.76 11.89 5.82
N LYS A 149 11.28 10.73 6.24
CA LYS A 149 10.19 10.02 5.57
C LYS A 149 8.88 10.80 5.63
N ARG A 150 8.62 11.49 6.75
CA ARG A 150 7.49 12.40 6.88
C ARG A 150 7.57 13.59 5.93
N LYS A 151 8.78 14.16 5.72
CA LYS A 151 9.01 15.23 4.75
C LYS A 151 8.76 14.73 3.33
N TRP A 152 9.36 13.60 2.98
CA TRP A 152 9.14 12.95 1.70
C TRP A 152 7.66 12.58 1.45
N TRP A 153 6.93 12.11 2.45
CA TRP A 153 5.49 11.86 2.32
C TRP A 153 4.72 13.12 1.88
N LYS A 154 5.09 14.28 2.40
CA LYS A 154 4.48 15.55 1.96
C LYS A 154 4.83 15.87 0.50
N GLU A 155 6.03 15.52 0.05
CA GLU A 155 6.44 15.66 -1.35
C GLU A 155 5.62 14.73 -2.25
N VAL A 156 5.39 13.48 -1.85
CA VAL A 156 4.49 12.53 -2.55
C VAL A 156 3.06 13.08 -2.62
N VAL A 157 2.54 13.65 -1.55
CA VAL A 157 1.22 14.28 -1.53
C VAL A 157 1.16 15.47 -2.50
N ALA A 158 2.23 16.22 -2.63
CA ALA A 158 2.33 17.38 -3.53
C ALA A 158 2.57 17.00 -5.00
N ASP A 159 3.08 15.80 -5.28
CA ASP A 159 3.48 15.35 -6.62
C ASP A 159 2.31 15.36 -7.60
N GLU A 160 2.44 16.05 -8.73
CA GLU A 160 1.40 16.18 -9.77
C GLU A 160 1.06 14.85 -10.46
N ARG A 161 1.95 13.85 -10.36
CA ARG A 161 1.70 12.49 -10.87
C ARG A 161 0.71 11.72 -10.01
N VAL A 162 0.49 12.17 -8.76
CA VAL A 162 -0.38 11.56 -7.77
C VAL A 162 -1.76 12.22 -7.78
N GLY A 163 -2.82 11.44 -7.73
CA GLY A 163 -4.20 11.90 -7.68
C GLY A 163 -4.73 12.05 -6.26
N ILE A 164 -5.13 10.94 -5.64
CA ILE A 164 -5.71 10.94 -4.29
C ILE A 164 -4.78 10.24 -3.32
N THR A 165 -4.59 10.82 -2.14
CA THR A 165 -3.80 10.23 -1.07
C THR A 165 -4.59 10.12 0.23
N PHE A 166 -4.31 9.07 1.01
CA PHE A 166 -4.82 8.89 2.36
C PHE A 166 -3.66 8.71 3.33
N ASP A 167 -3.60 9.55 4.34
CA ASP A 167 -2.71 9.43 5.48
C ASP A 167 -3.45 8.67 6.60
N LEU A 168 -2.95 7.50 6.96
CA LEU A 168 -3.51 6.63 7.99
C LEU A 168 -2.52 6.45 9.15
N TYR A 169 -1.58 7.36 9.29
CA TYR A 169 -0.48 7.37 10.26
C TYR A 169 0.53 6.23 10.08
N ASP A 170 0.12 4.98 10.25
CA ASP A 170 0.99 3.81 10.09
C ASP A 170 1.36 3.56 8.62
N ILE A 171 0.45 3.92 7.69
CA ILE A 171 0.62 3.78 6.24
C ILE A 171 0.02 4.95 5.48
N GLY A 172 0.57 5.26 4.32
CA GLY A 172 -0.01 6.13 3.31
C GLY A 172 -0.58 5.31 2.15
N LEU A 173 -1.71 5.74 1.59
CA LEU A 173 -2.25 5.19 0.35
C LEU A 173 -2.15 6.25 -0.75
N VAL A 174 -1.75 5.83 -1.93
CA VAL A 174 -1.58 6.69 -3.12
C VAL A 174 -2.36 6.10 -4.29
N PHE A 175 -3.16 6.93 -4.96
CA PHE A 175 -3.94 6.56 -6.15
C PHE A 175 -3.60 7.50 -7.30
N PHE A 176 -3.52 6.96 -8.51
CA PHE A 176 -3.00 7.66 -9.70
C PHE A 176 -4.08 8.13 -10.70
N ASN A 177 -5.35 7.94 -10.40
CA ASN A 177 -6.43 8.37 -11.28
C ASN A 177 -6.50 9.91 -11.36
N LYS A 178 -6.04 10.47 -12.47
CA LYS A 178 -6.02 11.93 -12.74
C LYS A 178 -7.35 12.50 -13.25
N ASN A 179 -8.35 11.68 -13.56
CA ASN A 179 -9.67 12.14 -13.98
C ASN A 179 -10.46 12.82 -12.85
N ARG A 180 -9.86 12.99 -11.70
CA ARG A 180 -10.45 13.62 -10.51
C ARG A 180 -9.50 14.68 -9.96
N TYR A 181 -10.08 15.66 -9.26
CA TYR A 181 -9.28 16.66 -8.53
C TYR A 181 -8.36 15.96 -7.54
N LYS A 182 -7.13 16.45 -7.47
CA LYS A 182 -6.14 16.04 -6.48
C LYS A 182 -6.68 16.29 -5.07
N GLN A 183 -6.61 15.29 -4.21
CA GLN A 183 -7.13 15.34 -2.84
C GLN A 183 -6.24 14.59 -1.88
N HIS A 184 -6.10 15.15 -0.68
CA HIS A 184 -5.39 14.53 0.43
C HIS A 184 -6.31 14.41 1.64
N TYR A 185 -6.37 13.20 2.21
CA TYR A 185 -7.20 12.93 3.36
C TYR A 185 -6.35 12.37 4.51
N ILE A 186 -6.52 12.94 5.71
CA ILE A 186 -5.96 12.39 6.94
C ILE A 186 -7.09 11.66 7.65
N VAL A 187 -6.93 10.36 7.87
CA VAL A 187 -7.95 9.53 8.50
C VAL A 187 -7.37 8.86 9.74
N ASN A 188 -7.94 9.20 10.89
CA ASN A 188 -7.57 8.52 12.12
C ASN A 188 -8.12 7.09 12.09
N PHE A 189 -7.19 6.16 11.95
CA PHE A 189 -7.49 4.73 11.87
C PHE A 189 -7.20 3.99 13.20
N LEU A 190 -6.85 4.71 14.25
CA LEU A 190 -6.47 4.17 15.57
C LEU A 190 -7.61 3.51 16.31
#